data_e74475dc98051530c679af8ed6706350
#
_entry.id   e74475dc98051530c679af8ed6706350
#
_cell.length_a   1.000
_cell.length_b   1.000
_cell.length_c   1.000
_cell.angle_alpha   90.00
_cell.angle_beta   90.00
_cell.angle_gamma   90.00
#
_symmetry.space_group_name_H-M   'P 1'
#
loop_
_entity.id
_entity.type
_entity.pdbx_description
1 polymer ?
#
loop_
_entity_poly.entity_id
_entity_poly.type
_entity_poly.pdbx_seq_one_letter_code
_entity_poly.pdbx_strand_id
1 'polypeptide(L)'
;LYETAADVGRVAANKWLELGGFQGRENNTFGSLSYGEQRAILILRSAVKCPKILILDEPCHGLDEQYRKKILQLMEEIAQGGTTTLLHVTHDASEVLSCEKHILELIPNHNPMYNIIERNV
;
A
#
# COMPACT_ATOMS: atom_id res chain seq x y z
N LEU A 1 11.42 -8.58 -32.62
CA LEU A 1 10.37 -8.81 -31.63
C LEU A 1 10.13 -7.53 -30.85
N TYR A 2 9.03 -6.88 -31.16
CA TYR A 2 8.66 -5.62 -30.51
C TYR A 2 7.55 -5.88 -29.51
N GLU A 3 7.80 -5.57 -28.21
CA GLU A 3 6.77 -5.57 -27.19
C GLU A 3 5.88 -4.35 -27.37
N THR A 4 4.57 -4.53 -27.35
CA THR A 4 3.62 -3.44 -27.35
C THR A 4 3.52 -2.81 -25.97
N ALA A 5 3.04 -1.56 -25.87
CA ALA A 5 2.76 -0.94 -24.59
C ALA A 5 1.76 -1.77 -23.74
N ALA A 6 0.79 -2.43 -24.40
CA ALA A 6 -0.16 -3.31 -23.73
C ALA A 6 0.52 -4.55 -23.14
N ASP A 7 1.49 -5.14 -23.85
CA ASP A 7 2.24 -6.30 -23.36
C ASP A 7 3.12 -5.94 -22.16
N VAL A 8 3.81 -4.81 -22.21
CA VAL A 8 4.61 -4.29 -21.09
C VAL A 8 3.72 -4.04 -19.87
N GLY A 9 2.56 -3.41 -20.06
CA GLY A 9 1.60 -3.17 -18.99
C GLY A 9 1.07 -4.47 -18.39
N ARG A 10 0.82 -5.50 -19.20
CA ARG A 10 0.37 -6.81 -18.70
C ARG A 10 1.43 -7.50 -17.87
N VAL A 11 2.69 -7.46 -18.27
CA VAL A 11 3.81 -8.02 -17.50
C VAL A 11 3.94 -7.31 -16.15
N ALA A 12 3.87 -5.98 -16.11
CA ALA A 12 3.90 -5.22 -14.89
C ALA A 12 2.71 -5.55 -13.98
N ALA A 13 1.49 -5.61 -14.53
CA ALA A 13 0.29 -5.97 -13.78
C ALA A 13 0.40 -7.37 -13.16
N ASN A 14 0.90 -8.35 -13.91
CA ASN A 14 1.07 -9.70 -13.41
C ASN A 14 2.07 -9.79 -12.26
N LYS A 15 3.16 -9.03 -12.32
CA LYS A 15 4.12 -8.92 -11.22
C LYS A 15 3.47 -8.41 -9.94
N TRP A 16 2.66 -7.36 -10.03
CA TRP A 16 1.98 -6.77 -8.90
C TRP A 16 0.89 -7.71 -8.35
N LEU A 17 0.17 -8.41 -9.21
CA LEU A 17 -0.80 -9.43 -8.79
C LEU A 17 -0.12 -10.58 -8.05
N GLU A 18 1.02 -11.04 -8.54
CA GLU A 18 1.82 -12.07 -7.86
C GLU A 18 2.27 -11.60 -6.48
N LEU A 19 2.76 -10.37 -6.37
CA LEU A 19 3.16 -9.75 -5.10
C LEU A 19 2.02 -9.72 -4.09
N GLY A 20 0.81 -9.43 -4.54
CA GLY A 20 -0.39 -9.42 -3.71
C GLY A 20 -1.01 -10.79 -3.43
N GLY A 21 -0.47 -11.87 -4.01
CA GLY A 21 -1.00 -13.21 -3.84
C GLY A 21 -2.18 -13.55 -4.76
N PHE A 22 -2.33 -12.84 -5.87
CA PHE A 22 -3.41 -13.04 -6.84
C PHE A 22 -2.99 -13.79 -8.09
N GLN A 23 -1.85 -14.44 -8.07
CA GLN A 23 -1.37 -15.22 -9.20
C GLN A 23 -2.41 -16.26 -9.62
N GLY A 24 -2.72 -16.32 -10.92
CA GLY A 24 -3.73 -17.23 -11.46
C GLY A 24 -5.17 -16.74 -11.33
N ARG A 25 -5.40 -15.55 -10.77
CA ARG A 25 -6.73 -15.01 -10.53
C ARG A 25 -7.01 -13.74 -11.35
N GLU A 26 -6.28 -13.53 -12.43
CA GLU A 26 -6.32 -12.31 -13.25
C GLU A 26 -7.68 -12.08 -13.91
N ASN A 27 -8.43 -13.16 -14.15
CA ASN A 27 -9.74 -13.10 -14.78
C ASN A 27 -10.91 -13.12 -13.78
N ASN A 28 -10.64 -13.13 -12.50
CA ASN A 28 -11.69 -13.03 -11.49
C ASN A 28 -12.30 -11.62 -11.49
N THR A 29 -13.61 -11.54 -11.28
CA THR A 29 -14.27 -10.24 -11.14
C THR A 29 -13.96 -9.63 -9.77
N PHE A 30 -13.88 -8.32 -9.70
CA PHE A 30 -13.66 -7.59 -8.45
C PHE A 30 -14.74 -7.93 -7.41
N GLY A 31 -16.00 -8.02 -7.83
CA GLY A 31 -17.10 -8.34 -6.93
C GLY A 31 -17.07 -9.73 -6.32
N SER A 32 -16.29 -10.67 -6.90
CA SER A 32 -16.11 -12.02 -6.35
C SER A 32 -15.05 -12.09 -5.25
N LEU A 33 -14.29 -11.01 -5.05
CA LEU A 33 -13.23 -10.96 -4.06
C LEU A 33 -13.79 -10.65 -2.67
N SER A 34 -13.12 -11.14 -1.63
CA SER A 34 -13.42 -10.73 -0.24
C SER A 34 -13.11 -9.25 -0.03
N TYR A 35 -13.63 -8.67 1.06
CA TYR A 35 -13.37 -7.27 1.39
C TYR A 35 -11.87 -6.95 1.50
N GLY A 36 -11.10 -7.81 2.17
CA GLY A 36 -9.65 -7.65 2.29
C GLY A 36 -8.93 -7.79 0.95
N GLU A 37 -9.35 -8.75 0.11
CA GLU A 37 -8.81 -8.92 -1.23
C GLU A 37 -9.09 -7.69 -2.11
N GLN A 38 -10.29 -7.14 -2.04
CA GLN A 38 -10.65 -5.90 -2.73
C GLN A 38 -9.75 -4.74 -2.30
N ARG A 39 -9.47 -4.62 -1.00
CA ARG A 39 -8.56 -3.60 -0.48
C ARG A 39 -7.16 -3.76 -1.05
N ALA A 40 -6.63 -4.98 -1.07
CA ALA A 40 -5.33 -5.29 -1.64
C ALA A 40 -5.26 -4.93 -3.12
N ILE A 41 -6.26 -5.29 -3.91
CA ILE A 41 -6.32 -4.97 -5.35
C ILE A 41 -6.35 -3.45 -5.58
N LEU A 42 -7.08 -2.69 -4.78
CA LEU A 42 -7.12 -1.23 -4.92
C LEU A 42 -5.76 -0.58 -4.63
N ILE A 43 -5.03 -1.10 -3.65
CA ILE A 43 -3.67 -0.65 -3.35
C ILE A 43 -2.73 -1.00 -4.51
N LEU A 44 -2.77 -2.23 -5.00
CA LEU A 44 -1.96 -2.67 -6.14
C LEU A 44 -2.25 -1.84 -7.39
N ARG A 45 -3.51 -1.58 -7.68
CA ARG A 45 -3.93 -0.73 -8.80
C ARG A 45 -3.31 0.67 -8.72
N SER A 46 -3.24 1.23 -7.52
CA SER A 46 -2.64 2.55 -7.30
C SER A 46 -1.11 2.51 -7.44
N ALA A 47 -0.49 1.41 -7.06
CA ALA A 47 0.96 1.26 -7.03
C ALA A 47 1.58 0.83 -8.37
N VAL A 48 0.82 0.16 -9.25
CA VAL A 48 1.35 -0.46 -10.49
C VAL A 48 1.98 0.56 -11.44
N LYS A 49 1.53 1.79 -11.42
CA LYS A 49 2.08 2.89 -12.24
C LYS A 49 3.33 3.53 -11.64
N CYS A 50 3.82 3.00 -10.54
CA CYS A 50 4.98 3.53 -9.80
C CYS A 50 4.87 5.05 -9.56
N PRO A 51 3.77 5.52 -8.92
CA PRO A 51 3.61 6.95 -8.65
C PRO A 51 4.74 7.46 -7.76
N LYS A 52 5.08 8.72 -7.87
CA LYS A 52 6.07 9.34 -6.98
C LYS A 52 5.60 9.38 -5.54
N ILE A 53 4.31 9.61 -5.34
CA ILE A 53 3.67 9.63 -4.02
C ILE A 53 2.44 8.76 -4.08
N LEU A 54 2.29 7.86 -3.11
CA LEU A 54 1.09 7.07 -2.89
C LEU A 54 0.55 7.40 -1.51
N ILE A 55 -0.69 7.87 -1.47
CA ILE A 55 -1.36 8.25 -0.22
C ILE A 55 -2.35 7.14 0.14
N LEU A 56 -2.18 6.54 1.29
CA LEU A 56 -3.07 5.51 1.83
C LEU A 56 -3.66 6.01 3.15
N ASP A 57 -4.96 6.29 3.14
CA ASP A 57 -5.70 6.79 4.29
C ASP A 57 -6.46 5.66 4.95
N GLU A 58 -6.06 5.30 6.17
CA GLU A 58 -6.62 4.21 6.96
C GLU A 58 -6.73 2.90 6.16
N PRO A 59 -5.64 2.41 5.55
CA PRO A 59 -5.70 1.29 4.60
C PRO A 59 -6.13 -0.02 5.24
N CYS A 60 -5.97 -0.17 6.55
CA CYS A 60 -6.33 -1.39 7.28
C CYS A 60 -7.71 -1.32 7.95
N HIS A 61 -8.45 -0.21 7.77
CA HIS A 61 -9.75 -0.04 8.41
C HIS A 61 -10.72 -1.15 8.01
N GLY A 62 -11.35 -1.79 9.00
CA GLY A 62 -12.36 -2.83 8.79
C GLY A 62 -11.80 -4.20 8.41
N LEU A 63 -10.48 -4.39 8.42
CA LEU A 63 -9.85 -5.68 8.12
C LEU A 63 -9.66 -6.52 9.38
N ASP A 64 -9.76 -7.85 9.22
CA ASP A 64 -9.33 -8.77 10.26
C ASP A 64 -7.80 -8.75 10.45
N GLU A 65 -7.32 -9.38 11.50
CA GLU A 65 -5.88 -9.35 11.84
C GLU A 65 -5.01 -9.99 10.76
N GLN A 66 -5.48 -11.04 10.12
CA GLN A 66 -4.73 -11.74 9.06
C GLN A 66 -4.55 -10.84 7.84
N TYR A 67 -5.62 -10.19 7.38
CA TYR A 67 -5.57 -9.28 6.25
C TYR A 67 -4.86 -7.97 6.58
N ARG A 68 -5.02 -7.48 7.81
CA ARG A 68 -4.29 -6.31 8.30
C ARG A 68 -2.78 -6.51 8.13
N LYS A 69 -2.24 -7.63 8.59
CA LYS A 69 -0.82 -7.96 8.43
C LYS A 69 -0.41 -8.03 6.97
N LYS A 70 -1.25 -8.63 6.14
CA LYS A 70 -1.00 -8.75 4.70
C LYS A 70 -0.94 -7.40 4.00
N ILE A 71 -1.84 -6.49 4.32
CA ILE A 71 -1.85 -5.12 3.78
C ILE A 71 -0.62 -4.35 4.23
N LEU A 72 -0.25 -4.42 5.51
CA LEU A 72 0.94 -3.74 6.02
C LEU A 72 2.22 -4.26 5.34
N GLN A 73 2.32 -5.57 5.13
CA GLN A 73 3.45 -6.17 4.41
C GLN A 73 3.50 -5.67 2.96
N LEU A 74 2.37 -5.63 2.27
CA LEU A 74 2.28 -5.11 0.90
C LEU A 74 2.72 -3.64 0.83
N MET A 75 2.28 -2.83 1.77
CA MET A 75 2.68 -1.42 1.86
C MET A 75 4.18 -1.27 2.06
N GLU A 76 4.76 -2.09 2.92
CA GLU A 76 6.21 -2.08 3.17
C GLU A 76 7.00 -2.45 1.91
N GLU A 77 6.58 -3.46 1.18
CA GLU A 77 7.20 -3.86 -0.08
C GLU A 77 7.13 -2.74 -1.13
N ILE A 78 6.00 -2.05 -1.23
CA ILE A 78 5.84 -0.88 -2.11
C ILE A 78 6.82 0.24 -1.72
N ALA A 79 6.90 0.57 -0.43
CA ALA A 79 7.76 1.62 0.06
C ALA A 79 9.24 1.29 -0.14
N GLN A 80 9.64 0.05 0.08
CA GLN A 80 11.02 -0.41 -0.09
C GLN A 80 11.44 -0.56 -1.54
N GLY A 81 10.50 -0.58 -2.47
CA GLY A 81 10.79 -0.62 -3.91
C GLY A 81 11.54 0.61 -4.44
N GLY A 82 11.58 1.70 -3.69
CA GLY A 82 12.44 2.86 -3.96
C GLY A 82 11.93 3.83 -5.01
N THR A 83 10.83 3.52 -5.69
CA THR A 83 10.24 4.38 -6.74
C THR A 83 9.08 5.23 -6.26
N THR A 84 8.44 4.82 -5.17
CA THR A 84 7.24 5.46 -4.63
C THR A 84 7.47 5.91 -3.19
N THR A 85 7.20 7.16 -2.90
CA THR A 85 7.13 7.66 -1.52
C THR A 85 5.74 7.38 -0.97
N LEU A 86 5.68 6.67 0.13
CA LEU A 86 4.42 6.32 0.79
C LEU A 86 4.05 7.37 1.83
N LEU A 87 2.84 7.89 1.75
CA LEU A 87 2.21 8.68 2.80
C LEU A 87 1.09 7.83 3.43
N HIS A 88 1.32 7.39 4.65
CA HIS A 88 0.42 6.49 5.38
C HIS A 88 -0.29 7.27 6.49
N VAL A 89 -1.61 7.26 6.46
CA VAL A 89 -2.44 7.88 7.49
C VAL A 89 -3.10 6.78 8.32
N THR A 90 -2.86 6.78 9.62
CA THR A 90 -3.47 5.85 10.57
C THR A 90 -3.63 6.50 11.94
N HIS A 91 -4.60 6.05 12.70
CA HIS A 91 -4.75 6.39 14.12
C HIS A 91 -4.26 5.26 15.05
N ASP A 92 -3.74 4.18 14.49
CA ASP A 92 -3.24 3.02 15.21
C ASP A 92 -1.71 2.95 15.12
N ALA A 93 -1.05 3.23 16.24
CA ALA A 93 0.42 3.21 16.32
C ALA A 93 1.01 1.84 15.97
N SER A 94 0.25 0.75 16.16
CA SER A 94 0.71 -0.60 15.80
C SER A 94 0.79 -0.85 14.30
N GLU A 95 0.21 0.04 13.49
CA GLU A 95 0.23 -0.03 12.03
C GLU A 95 1.38 0.75 11.39
N VAL A 96 2.18 1.47 12.18
CA VAL A 96 3.35 2.18 11.69
C VAL A 96 4.37 1.15 11.17
N LEU A 97 4.76 1.31 9.90
CA LEU A 97 5.68 0.39 9.24
C LEU A 97 7.11 0.55 9.75
N SER A 98 7.89 -0.53 9.70
CA SER A 98 9.30 -0.49 10.10
C SER A 98 10.13 0.46 9.23
N CYS A 99 9.76 0.63 7.97
CA CYS A 99 10.46 1.49 7.01
C CYS A 99 10.07 2.97 7.09
N GLU A 100 9.04 3.35 7.85
CA GLU A 100 8.61 4.74 7.98
C GLU A 100 9.59 5.53 8.82
N LYS A 101 10.22 6.52 8.21
CA LYS A 101 11.27 7.34 8.85
C LYS A 101 10.72 8.56 9.56
N HIS A 102 9.63 9.11 9.06
CA HIS A 102 9.05 10.36 9.56
C HIS A 102 7.60 10.12 9.96
N ILE A 103 7.24 10.58 11.14
CA ILE A 103 5.88 10.53 11.64
C ILE A 103 5.44 11.95 11.94
N LEU A 104 4.32 12.37 11.34
CA LEU A 104 3.63 13.59 11.71
C LEU A 104 2.48 13.22 12.66
N GLU A 105 2.64 13.55 13.92
CA GLU A 105 1.62 13.32 14.92
C GLU A 105 0.78 14.58 15.09
N LEU A 106 -0.54 14.43 14.97
CA LEU A 106 -1.47 15.54 15.20
C LEU A 106 -1.92 15.53 16.65
N ILE A 107 -1.73 16.66 17.33
CA ILE A 107 -2.00 16.80 18.75
C ILE A 107 -3.07 17.87 18.95
N PRO A 108 -4.34 17.48 19.23
CA PRO A 108 -5.41 18.45 19.46
C PRO A 108 -5.12 19.33 20.68
N ASN A 109 -5.50 20.60 20.61
CA ASN A 109 -5.38 21.56 21.71
C ASN A 109 -3.94 21.80 22.22
N HIS A 110 -2.95 21.54 21.38
CA HIS A 110 -1.55 21.81 21.64
C HIS A 110 -1.03 22.95 20.73
N ASN A 111 0.07 23.58 21.08
CA ASN A 111 0.69 24.62 20.27
C ASN A 111 2.20 24.32 20.11
N PRO A 112 2.68 23.95 18.89
CA PRO A 112 1.89 23.70 17.69
C PRO A 112 1.01 22.44 17.80
N MET A 113 -0.01 22.34 16.97
CA MET A 113 -0.96 21.20 16.97
C MET A 113 -0.38 19.96 16.27
N TYR A 114 0.90 19.86 16.14
CA TYR A 114 1.57 18.73 15.53
C TYR A 114 2.95 18.52 16.16
N ASN A 115 3.43 17.29 16.00
CA ASN A 115 4.81 16.91 16.33
C ASN A 115 5.40 16.12 15.18
N ILE A 116 6.68 16.32 14.87
CA ILE A 116 7.40 15.58 13.86
C ILE A 116 8.41 14.68 14.57
N ILE A 117 8.30 13.40 14.33
CA ILE A 117 9.19 12.38 14.90
C ILE A 117 10.03 11.79 13.77
N GLU A 118 11.34 11.88 13.89
CA GLU A 118 12.26 11.21 12.99
C GLU A 118 12.73 9.93 13.63
N ARG A 119 12.67 8.83 12.86
CA ARG A 119 13.04 7.49 13.33
C ARG A 119 14.31 7.02 12.63
N ASN A 120 15.18 6.39 13.38
CA ASN A 120 16.34 5.68 12.87
C ASN A 120 15.93 4.28 12.40
N VAL A 121 15.72 4.13 11.11
CA VAL A 121 15.33 2.86 10.49
C VAL A 121 16.25 2.50 9.34
#